data_ecb1581bce6c2199e9d328ffb0e13d54
#
_entry.id   ecb1581bce6c2199e9d328ffb0e13d54
#
_cell.length_a   1.000
_cell.length_b   1.000
_cell.length_c   1.000
_cell.angle_alpha   90.00
_cell.angle_beta   90.00
_cell.angle_gamma   90.00
#
_symmetry.space_group_name_H-M   'P 1'
#
loop_
_entity.id
_entity.type
_entity.pdbx_description
1 polymer ?
#
loop_
_entity_poly.entity_id
_entity_poly.type
_entity_poly.pdbx_seq_one_letter_code
_entity_poly.pdbx_strand_id
1 'polypeptide(L)'
;MKGFAMNKFNSKGIIIALIIAIVGAMAAAWYFLWYVPHTPAYTLKIIHQAVQDKDADEALRHVDIKSIVKNIVEREGNKYVDTSTPLGKATIAATKTFGPALIEDVIRTYIEDPDSFKSESPTNNTTTANDDNKSMVDRLVEGRLFKEHDVEVKNLKSEDNGDTATVTVTIQNNKKNMTKDIRVLMRHLGDGTWVIYDIPDIEDLYTCLLYTSDAADEARSV
;
A
#
# COMPACT_ATOMS: atom_id res chain seq x y z
N MET A 1 -16.37 -23.68 62.60
CA MET A 1 -16.63 -24.27 61.30
C MET A 1 -17.75 -23.47 60.61
N LYS A 2 -17.45 -22.56 59.68
CA LYS A 2 -18.46 -21.80 58.93
C LYS A 2 -18.80 -22.63 57.67
N GLY A 3 -20.08 -23.11 57.63
CA GLY A 3 -20.58 -23.87 56.50
C GLY A 3 -20.64 -22.97 55.23
N PHE A 4 -19.99 -23.44 54.19
CA PHE A 4 -20.08 -22.82 52.86
C PHE A 4 -21.46 -23.11 52.28
N ALA A 5 -22.32 -22.10 52.26
CA ALA A 5 -23.66 -22.20 51.66
C ALA A 5 -23.46 -22.42 50.14
N MET A 6 -23.63 -23.62 49.65
CA MET A 6 -23.76 -23.92 48.22
C MET A 6 -25.04 -23.26 47.72
N ASN A 7 -24.85 -22.14 47.02
CA ASN A 7 -25.91 -21.42 46.33
C ASN A 7 -26.53 -22.38 45.30
N LYS A 8 -27.83 -22.70 45.46
CA LYS A 8 -28.57 -23.53 44.51
C LYS A 8 -28.64 -22.79 43.18
N PHE A 9 -27.71 -23.08 42.28
CA PHE A 9 -27.73 -22.54 40.93
C PHE A 9 -29.07 -22.90 40.28
N ASN A 10 -29.86 -21.88 39.98
CA ASN A 10 -31.16 -22.07 39.34
C ASN A 10 -30.91 -22.56 37.89
N SER A 11 -31.28 -23.82 37.62
CA SER A 11 -31.04 -24.47 36.31
C SER A 11 -31.59 -23.65 35.13
N LYS A 12 -32.67 -22.91 35.33
CA LYS A 12 -33.22 -21.99 34.34
C LYS A 12 -32.28 -20.81 34.03
N GLY A 13 -31.59 -20.28 35.06
CA GLY A 13 -30.60 -19.21 34.89
C GLY A 13 -29.36 -19.66 34.07
N ILE A 14 -28.92 -20.92 34.33
CA ILE A 14 -27.79 -21.52 33.57
C ILE A 14 -28.14 -21.70 32.08
N ILE A 15 -29.37 -22.17 31.80
CA ILE A 15 -29.87 -22.37 30.45
C ILE A 15 -29.91 -21.04 29.69
N ILE A 16 -30.45 -19.98 30.34
CA ILE A 16 -30.52 -18.64 29.74
C ILE A 16 -29.11 -18.08 29.46
N ALA A 17 -28.18 -18.23 30.41
CA ALA A 17 -26.81 -17.79 30.25
C ALA A 17 -26.09 -18.52 29.07
N LEU A 18 -26.34 -19.83 28.93
CA LEU A 18 -25.82 -20.64 27.80
C LEU A 18 -26.39 -20.16 26.46
N ILE A 19 -27.69 -19.87 26.40
CA ILE A 19 -28.30 -19.37 25.15
C ILE A 19 -27.71 -18.02 24.76
N ILE A 20 -27.53 -17.09 25.69
CA ILE A 20 -26.92 -15.79 25.45
C ILE A 20 -25.47 -15.97 24.97
N ALA A 21 -24.70 -16.88 25.56
CA ALA A 21 -23.33 -17.16 25.16
C ALA A 21 -23.26 -17.74 23.73
N ILE A 22 -24.18 -18.64 23.38
CA ILE A 22 -24.24 -19.23 22.04
C ILE A 22 -24.62 -18.17 21.00
N VAL A 23 -25.63 -17.34 21.27
CA VAL A 23 -26.08 -16.25 20.39
C VAL A 23 -24.95 -15.23 20.21
N GLY A 24 -24.25 -14.86 21.29
CA GLY A 24 -23.09 -13.98 21.24
C GLY A 24 -21.95 -14.56 20.42
N ALA A 25 -21.65 -15.86 20.58
CA ALA A 25 -20.62 -16.56 19.80
C ALA A 25 -20.99 -16.63 18.30
N MET A 26 -22.26 -16.89 17.98
CA MET A 26 -22.72 -16.89 16.58
C MET A 26 -22.66 -15.49 15.95
N ALA A 27 -23.04 -14.45 16.68
CA ALA A 27 -22.96 -13.07 16.22
C ALA A 27 -21.50 -12.65 16.01
N ALA A 28 -20.61 -13.01 16.91
CA ALA A 28 -19.17 -12.78 16.77
C ALA A 28 -18.60 -13.53 15.58
N ALA A 29 -18.94 -14.82 15.43
CA ALA A 29 -18.51 -15.62 14.29
C ALA A 29 -19.01 -15.02 12.96
N TRP A 30 -20.25 -14.62 12.89
CA TRP A 30 -20.80 -13.92 11.72
C TRP A 30 -20.02 -12.63 11.42
N TYR A 31 -19.75 -11.81 12.42
CA TYR A 31 -19.01 -10.56 12.27
C TYR A 31 -17.59 -10.82 11.74
N PHE A 32 -16.84 -11.76 12.34
CA PHE A 32 -15.46 -12.05 11.93
C PHE A 32 -15.35 -12.78 10.60
N LEU A 33 -16.31 -13.66 10.26
CA LEU A 33 -16.24 -14.44 9.04
C LEU A 33 -16.84 -13.72 7.83
N TRP A 34 -17.79 -12.80 8.06
CA TRP A 34 -18.49 -12.11 6.98
C TRP A 34 -18.11 -10.65 6.84
N TYR A 35 -18.15 -9.87 7.93
CA TYR A 35 -17.94 -8.42 7.85
C TYR A 35 -16.46 -8.06 7.69
N VAL A 36 -15.57 -8.64 8.51
CA VAL A 36 -14.15 -8.27 8.53
C VAL A 36 -13.46 -8.49 7.18
N PRO A 37 -13.65 -9.62 6.47
CA PRO A 37 -13.01 -9.85 5.18
C PRO A 37 -13.43 -8.86 4.08
N HIS A 38 -14.58 -8.19 4.24
CA HIS A 38 -15.11 -7.24 3.25
C HIS A 38 -14.79 -5.77 3.60
N THR A 39 -13.83 -5.52 4.48
CA THR A 39 -13.43 -4.14 4.83
C THR A 39 -12.27 -3.67 3.97
N PRO A 40 -12.18 -2.34 3.67
CA PRO A 40 -11.07 -1.76 2.92
C PRO A 40 -9.71 -2.04 3.58
N ALA A 41 -9.66 -1.93 4.92
CA ALA A 41 -8.45 -2.21 5.70
C ALA A 41 -7.99 -3.66 5.59
N TYR A 42 -8.92 -4.62 5.48
CA TYR A 42 -8.59 -6.02 5.30
C TYR A 42 -7.99 -6.31 3.91
N THR A 43 -8.44 -5.59 2.89
CA THR A 43 -7.86 -5.68 1.54
C THR A 43 -6.37 -5.32 1.54
N LEU A 44 -5.95 -4.30 2.29
CA LEU A 44 -4.51 -4.01 2.41
C LEU A 44 -3.73 -5.15 3.07
N LYS A 45 -4.36 -5.86 4.01
CA LYS A 45 -3.77 -7.07 4.61
C LYS A 45 -3.65 -8.21 3.58
N ILE A 46 -4.66 -8.40 2.72
CA ILE A 46 -4.61 -9.38 1.63
C ILE A 46 -3.45 -9.05 0.69
N ILE A 47 -3.33 -7.79 0.24
CA ILE A 47 -2.24 -7.36 -0.62
C ILE A 47 -0.89 -7.62 0.05
N HIS A 48 -0.74 -7.25 1.32
CA HIS A 48 0.50 -7.50 2.07
C HIS A 48 0.84 -9.00 2.16
N GLN A 49 -0.15 -9.85 2.44
CA GLN A 49 0.02 -11.29 2.50
C GLN A 49 0.43 -11.85 1.13
N ALA A 50 -0.26 -11.44 0.05
CA ALA A 50 0.04 -11.87 -1.31
C ALA A 50 1.48 -11.49 -1.72
N VAL A 51 1.95 -10.30 -1.35
CA VAL A 51 3.35 -9.88 -1.57
C VAL A 51 4.33 -10.78 -0.81
N GLN A 52 4.02 -11.16 0.45
CA GLN A 52 4.86 -12.08 1.23
C GLN A 52 4.88 -13.49 0.63
N ASP A 53 3.74 -13.94 0.11
CA ASP A 53 3.57 -15.26 -0.50
C ASP A 53 4.10 -15.31 -1.94
N LYS A 54 4.58 -14.16 -2.47
CA LYS A 54 5.03 -13.97 -3.85
C LYS A 54 3.93 -14.23 -4.90
N ASP A 55 2.69 -13.96 -4.54
CA ASP A 55 1.52 -14.07 -5.39
C ASP A 55 1.17 -12.70 -5.98
N ALA A 56 1.80 -12.37 -7.12
CA ALA A 56 1.57 -11.10 -7.79
C ALA A 56 0.13 -11.00 -8.35
N ASP A 57 -0.45 -12.11 -8.77
CA ASP A 57 -1.81 -12.12 -9.32
C ASP A 57 -2.84 -11.72 -8.26
N GLU A 58 -2.73 -12.27 -7.05
CA GLU A 58 -3.62 -11.91 -5.95
C GLU A 58 -3.38 -10.46 -5.49
N ALA A 59 -2.13 -10.01 -5.37
CA ALA A 59 -1.83 -8.63 -5.01
C ALA A 59 -2.40 -7.63 -6.01
N LEU A 60 -2.18 -7.86 -7.31
CA LEU A 60 -2.62 -6.98 -8.41
C LEU A 60 -4.14 -6.99 -8.63
N ARG A 61 -4.85 -8.04 -8.23
CA ARG A 61 -6.32 -8.10 -8.28
C ARG A 61 -6.97 -6.98 -7.46
N HIS A 62 -6.29 -6.53 -6.42
CA HIS A 62 -6.77 -5.47 -5.51
C HIS A 62 -6.20 -4.09 -5.82
N VAL A 63 -5.53 -3.91 -6.99
CA VAL A 63 -4.91 -2.65 -7.39
C VAL A 63 -5.29 -2.29 -8.83
N ASP A 64 -6.01 -1.19 -9.02
CA ASP A 64 -6.30 -0.65 -10.35
C ASP A 64 -5.18 0.28 -10.82
N ILE A 65 -4.09 -0.32 -11.30
CA ILE A 65 -2.91 0.40 -11.77
C ILE A 65 -3.27 1.42 -12.85
N LYS A 66 -4.21 1.10 -13.73
CA LYS A 66 -4.63 2.00 -14.81
C LYS A 66 -5.25 3.29 -14.26
N SER A 67 -6.12 3.18 -13.25
CA SER A 67 -6.71 4.35 -12.60
C SER A 67 -5.67 5.14 -11.82
N ILE A 68 -4.78 4.46 -11.08
CA ILE A 68 -3.70 5.10 -10.32
C ILE A 68 -2.79 5.91 -11.25
N VAL A 69 -2.27 5.30 -12.33
CA VAL A 69 -1.39 5.98 -13.30
C VAL A 69 -2.10 7.16 -13.94
N LYS A 70 -3.36 6.98 -14.35
CA LYS A 70 -4.16 8.06 -14.92
C LYS A 70 -4.27 9.24 -13.95
N ASN A 71 -4.65 8.98 -12.70
CA ASN A 71 -4.85 10.01 -11.68
C ASN A 71 -3.53 10.73 -11.34
N ILE A 72 -2.42 10.01 -11.23
CA ILE A 72 -1.09 10.60 -11.01
C ILE A 72 -0.70 11.49 -12.19
N VAL A 73 -0.85 11.01 -13.42
CA VAL A 73 -0.48 11.77 -14.62
C VAL A 73 -1.37 13.02 -14.79
N GLU A 74 -2.65 12.96 -14.42
CA GLU A 74 -3.55 14.11 -14.45
C GLU A 74 -3.22 15.16 -13.39
N ARG A 75 -2.81 14.71 -12.21
CA ARG A 75 -2.47 15.57 -11.09
C ARG A 75 -1.08 16.18 -11.21
N GLU A 76 -0.10 15.37 -11.57
CA GLU A 76 1.31 15.72 -11.50
C GLU A 76 1.98 15.90 -12.86
N GLY A 77 1.37 15.41 -13.96
CA GLY A 77 2.00 15.36 -15.28
C GLY A 77 2.48 16.73 -15.79
N ASN A 78 1.74 17.81 -15.48
CA ASN A 78 2.13 19.17 -15.86
C ASN A 78 3.39 19.70 -15.15
N LYS A 79 3.80 19.08 -14.05
CA LYS A 79 5.04 19.45 -13.34
C LYS A 79 6.29 18.97 -14.08
N TYR A 80 6.16 17.87 -14.83
CA TYR A 80 7.29 17.19 -15.47
C TYR A 80 7.31 17.35 -16.98
N VAL A 81 6.16 17.66 -17.59
CA VAL A 81 6.02 17.75 -19.05
C VAL A 81 5.26 19.02 -19.41
N ASP A 82 5.84 19.82 -20.33
CA ASP A 82 5.13 20.98 -20.86
C ASP A 82 3.97 20.56 -21.78
N THR A 83 2.77 20.53 -21.21
CA THR A 83 1.54 20.13 -21.91
C THR A 83 0.99 21.20 -22.87
N SER A 84 1.62 22.37 -22.98
CA SER A 84 1.26 23.36 -23.99
C SER A 84 1.72 22.92 -25.38
N THR A 85 2.77 22.08 -25.46
CA THR A 85 3.35 21.59 -26.71
C THR A 85 2.64 20.33 -27.24
N PRO A 86 2.62 20.12 -28.57
CA PRO A 86 2.11 18.87 -29.15
C PRO A 86 2.85 17.63 -28.65
N LEU A 87 4.18 17.74 -28.49
CA LEU A 87 5.02 16.65 -27.97
C LEU A 87 4.66 16.32 -26.50
N GLY A 88 4.51 17.34 -25.67
CA GLY A 88 4.11 17.13 -24.27
C GLY A 88 2.74 16.47 -24.15
N LYS A 89 1.75 16.87 -24.94
CA LYS A 89 0.44 16.20 -25.01
C LYS A 89 0.56 14.74 -25.43
N ALA A 90 1.41 14.45 -26.44
CA ALA A 90 1.65 13.10 -26.90
C ALA A 90 2.35 12.25 -25.81
N THR A 91 3.31 12.83 -25.10
CA THR A 91 3.99 12.15 -23.97
C THR A 91 2.99 11.76 -22.85
N ILE A 92 2.14 12.71 -22.44
CA ILE A 92 1.09 12.43 -21.43
C ILE A 92 0.14 11.33 -21.91
N ALA A 93 -0.30 11.39 -23.18
CA ALA A 93 -1.19 10.38 -23.74
C ALA A 93 -0.51 8.99 -23.79
N ALA A 94 0.75 8.93 -24.21
CA ALA A 94 1.55 7.71 -24.23
C ALA A 94 1.73 7.12 -22.81
N THR A 95 2.05 7.96 -21.82
CA THR A 95 2.19 7.52 -20.42
C THR A 95 0.88 6.95 -19.88
N LYS A 96 -0.27 7.57 -20.17
CA LYS A 96 -1.58 7.02 -19.77
C LYS A 96 -1.92 5.70 -20.44
N THR A 97 -1.41 5.47 -21.66
CA THR A 97 -1.74 4.27 -22.45
C THR A 97 -0.82 3.10 -22.12
N PHE A 98 0.49 3.34 -22.08
CA PHE A 98 1.50 2.30 -21.94
C PHE A 98 2.05 2.17 -20.50
N GLY A 99 2.01 3.27 -19.73
CA GLY A 99 2.51 3.31 -18.35
C GLY A 99 1.91 2.24 -17.45
N PRO A 100 0.59 2.00 -17.46
CA PRO A 100 0.00 0.96 -16.61
C PRO A 100 0.60 -0.42 -16.80
N ALA A 101 0.79 -0.85 -18.05
CA ALA A 101 1.33 -2.18 -18.34
C ALA A 101 2.80 -2.31 -17.90
N LEU A 102 3.61 -1.25 -18.11
CA LEU A 102 5.00 -1.23 -17.65
C LEU A 102 5.11 -1.28 -16.12
N ILE A 103 4.27 -0.51 -15.42
CA ILE A 103 4.25 -0.50 -13.95
C ILE A 103 3.77 -1.84 -13.40
N GLU A 104 2.75 -2.44 -14.02
CA GLU A 104 2.26 -3.76 -13.63
C GLU A 104 3.36 -4.82 -13.74
N ASP A 105 4.10 -4.83 -14.86
CA ASP A 105 5.19 -5.76 -15.10
C ASP A 105 6.32 -5.60 -14.06
N VAL A 106 6.70 -4.35 -13.75
CA VAL A 106 7.69 -4.04 -12.71
C VAL A 106 7.22 -4.52 -11.34
N ILE A 107 5.96 -4.25 -10.95
CA ILE A 107 5.41 -4.69 -9.67
C ILE A 107 5.35 -6.22 -9.60
N ARG A 108 4.91 -6.87 -10.66
CA ARG A 108 4.87 -8.33 -10.77
C ARG A 108 6.25 -8.93 -10.56
N THR A 109 7.23 -8.46 -11.31
CA THR A 109 8.62 -8.93 -11.20
C THR A 109 9.16 -8.71 -9.80
N TYR A 110 8.89 -7.56 -9.18
CA TYR A 110 9.32 -7.27 -7.81
C TYR A 110 8.70 -8.23 -6.77
N ILE A 111 7.43 -8.59 -6.93
CA ILE A 111 6.74 -9.51 -6.02
C ILE A 111 7.26 -10.94 -6.20
N GLU A 112 7.33 -11.42 -7.44
CA GLU A 112 7.68 -12.81 -7.76
C GLU A 112 9.17 -13.10 -7.57
N ASP A 113 10.04 -12.20 -8.01
CA ASP A 113 11.49 -12.31 -7.94
C ASP A 113 12.17 -11.00 -7.51
N PRO A 114 12.12 -10.66 -6.20
CA PRO A 114 12.75 -9.45 -5.69
C PRO A 114 14.28 -9.45 -5.84
N ASP A 115 14.90 -10.61 -6.09
CA ASP A 115 16.34 -10.73 -6.26
C ASP A 115 16.79 -10.34 -7.68
N SER A 116 15.89 -10.38 -8.68
CA SER A 116 16.17 -9.93 -10.02
C SER A 116 16.64 -8.46 -10.07
N PHE A 117 16.10 -7.63 -9.18
CA PHE A 117 16.52 -6.23 -9.04
C PHE A 117 17.86 -6.05 -8.29
N LYS A 118 18.42 -7.11 -7.70
CA LYS A 118 19.73 -7.06 -7.01
C LYS A 118 20.90 -7.30 -7.95
N SER A 119 20.67 -7.93 -9.09
CA SER A 119 21.74 -8.50 -9.95
C SER A 119 22.21 -7.61 -11.09
N GLU A 120 21.48 -6.60 -11.49
CA GLU A 120 21.86 -5.74 -12.60
C GLU A 120 22.42 -4.40 -12.15
N SER A 121 23.71 -4.42 -11.76
CA SER A 121 24.57 -3.29 -12.13
C SER A 121 24.88 -3.47 -13.61
N PRO A 122 24.37 -2.67 -14.53
CA PRO A 122 24.84 -2.72 -15.90
C PRO A 122 26.29 -2.23 -15.94
N THR A 123 27.22 -3.19 -15.98
CA THR A 123 28.57 -2.96 -16.46
C THR A 123 28.45 -2.67 -17.95
N ASN A 124 28.13 -1.43 -18.31
CA ASN A 124 28.52 -0.92 -19.62
C ASN A 124 28.66 0.61 -19.55
N ASN A 125 29.94 0.96 -19.75
CA ASN A 125 30.46 2.26 -20.07
C ASN A 125 29.52 3.09 -20.94
N THR A 126 28.90 4.10 -20.39
CA THR A 126 28.71 5.37 -21.09
C THR A 126 28.27 6.45 -20.07
N THR A 127 29.17 7.41 -19.87
CA THR A 127 28.94 8.77 -19.39
C THR A 127 28.37 8.93 -17.96
N THR A 128 29.24 9.42 -17.09
CA THR A 128 28.94 10.17 -15.86
C THR A 128 27.77 11.14 -16.05
N ALA A 129 26.55 10.63 -15.93
CA ALA A 129 25.39 11.44 -15.65
C ALA A 129 25.22 11.44 -14.14
N ASN A 130 25.26 12.62 -13.52
CA ASN A 130 25.02 12.84 -12.12
C ASN A 130 23.70 12.13 -11.73
N ASP A 131 23.72 11.42 -10.61
CA ASP A 131 22.61 10.62 -10.05
C ASP A 131 21.30 11.46 -9.85
N ASP A 132 21.45 12.78 -9.83
CA ASP A 132 20.37 13.76 -9.67
C ASP A 132 19.39 13.86 -10.85
N ASN A 133 19.74 13.30 -12.04
CA ASN A 133 18.95 13.36 -13.25
C ASN A 133 18.25 12.04 -13.63
N LYS A 134 18.34 10.99 -12.79
CA LYS A 134 17.63 9.74 -13.05
C LYS A 134 16.13 9.94 -12.86
N SER A 135 15.37 9.54 -13.88
CA SER A 135 13.92 9.61 -13.83
C SER A 135 13.36 8.72 -12.70
N MET A 136 12.17 9.05 -12.21
CA MET A 136 11.46 8.21 -11.23
C MET A 136 11.32 6.76 -11.72
N VAL A 137 11.12 6.58 -13.03
CA VAL A 137 10.99 5.27 -13.67
C VAL A 137 12.30 4.50 -13.60
N ASP A 138 13.47 5.15 -13.84
CA ASP A 138 14.77 4.50 -13.76
C ASP A 138 15.06 3.99 -12.33
N ARG A 139 14.67 4.77 -11.31
CA ARG A 139 14.83 4.38 -9.90
C ARG A 139 13.87 3.25 -9.48
N LEU A 140 12.65 3.23 -10.05
CA LEU A 140 11.71 2.12 -9.89
C LEU A 140 12.25 0.83 -10.50
N VAL A 141 12.74 0.92 -11.75
CA VAL A 141 13.31 -0.20 -12.49
C VAL A 141 14.58 -0.73 -11.81
N GLU A 142 15.42 0.13 -11.23
CA GLU A 142 16.60 -0.28 -10.46
C GLU A 142 16.26 -0.93 -9.10
N GLY A 143 14.98 -1.02 -8.73
CA GLY A 143 14.55 -1.65 -7.47
C GLY A 143 15.07 -0.96 -6.20
N ARG A 144 15.72 0.20 -6.33
CA ARG A 144 16.30 0.94 -5.21
C ARG A 144 15.25 1.50 -4.25
N LEU A 145 14.01 1.68 -4.75
CA LEU A 145 12.89 2.19 -3.94
C LEU A 145 12.54 1.28 -2.76
N PHE A 146 12.81 -0.02 -2.88
CA PHE A 146 12.32 -1.01 -1.92
C PHE A 146 13.46 -1.68 -1.14
N LYS A 147 14.72 -1.42 -1.48
CA LYS A 147 15.85 -2.26 -1.05
C LYS A 147 16.44 -1.94 0.32
N GLU A 148 16.25 -0.74 0.87
CA GLU A 148 16.99 -0.32 2.08
C GLU A 148 16.19 0.47 3.12
N HIS A 149 14.87 0.49 3.01
CA HIS A 149 14.09 1.37 3.86
C HIS A 149 13.57 0.62 5.08
N ASP A 150 14.08 1.00 6.25
CA ASP A 150 13.53 0.63 7.55
C ASP A 150 12.22 1.43 7.76
N VAL A 151 11.20 1.06 6.99
CA VAL A 151 9.89 1.69 7.01
C VAL A 151 8.90 0.76 7.70
N GLU A 152 8.22 1.32 8.69
CA GLU A 152 7.25 0.61 9.50
C GLU A 152 5.86 1.26 9.38
N VAL A 153 4.83 0.44 9.24
CA VAL A 153 3.44 0.90 9.34
C VAL A 153 3.08 1.04 10.81
N LYS A 154 2.84 2.27 11.27
CA LYS A 154 2.51 2.58 12.67
C LYS A 154 1.01 2.54 12.95
N ASN A 155 0.22 2.98 12.00
CA ASN A 155 -1.22 3.07 12.19
C ASN A 155 -1.95 2.90 10.86
N LEU A 156 -3.19 2.44 10.95
CA LEU A 156 -4.10 2.29 9.83
C LEU A 156 -5.48 2.74 10.27
N LYS A 157 -6.03 3.75 9.59
CA LYS A 157 -7.39 4.23 9.80
C LYS A 157 -8.18 4.07 8.51
N SER A 158 -9.38 3.56 8.61
CA SER A 158 -10.28 3.40 7.48
C SER A 158 -11.55 4.21 7.69
N GLU A 159 -11.89 5.04 6.72
CA GLU A 159 -13.14 5.78 6.64
C GLU A 159 -13.91 5.25 5.44
N ASP A 160 -15.00 4.55 5.71
CA ASP A 160 -15.87 3.92 4.71
C ASP A 160 -17.04 4.86 4.41
N ASN A 161 -17.25 5.17 3.13
CA ASN A 161 -18.33 6.03 2.62
C ASN A 161 -19.28 5.24 1.70
N GLY A 162 -19.40 3.93 1.89
CA GLY A 162 -20.23 3.03 1.09
C GLY A 162 -19.49 2.49 -0.13
N ASP A 163 -19.64 3.09 -1.31
CA ASP A 163 -18.98 2.63 -2.54
C ASP A 163 -17.48 3.00 -2.63
N THR A 164 -17.03 3.90 -1.77
CA THR A 164 -15.63 4.35 -1.70
C THR A 164 -15.15 4.35 -0.26
N ALA A 165 -13.85 4.21 -0.08
CA ALA A 165 -13.22 4.33 1.24
C ALA A 165 -11.88 5.04 1.12
N THR A 166 -11.50 5.71 2.19
CA THR A 166 -10.16 6.27 2.37
C THR A 166 -9.46 5.50 3.49
N VAL A 167 -8.36 4.85 3.15
CA VAL A 167 -7.52 4.22 4.16
C VAL A 167 -6.27 5.08 4.34
N THR A 168 -6.11 5.66 5.52
CA THR A 168 -4.92 6.42 5.89
C THR A 168 -3.92 5.51 6.57
N VAL A 169 -2.77 5.34 5.94
CA VAL A 169 -1.65 4.53 6.43
C VAL A 169 -0.57 5.46 6.97
N THR A 170 -0.32 5.42 8.27
CA THR A 170 0.79 6.16 8.87
C THR A 170 2.05 5.32 8.75
N ILE A 171 3.01 5.79 7.96
CA ILE A 171 4.31 5.17 7.76
C ILE A 171 5.39 5.94 8.50
N GLN A 172 6.35 5.23 9.08
CA GLN A 172 7.53 5.80 9.70
C GLN A 172 8.78 5.22 9.05
N ASN A 173 9.66 6.11 8.58
CA ASN A 173 11.01 5.74 8.21
C ASN A 173 11.92 5.93 9.44
N ASN A 174 12.37 4.82 10.02
CA ASN A 174 13.14 4.84 11.27
C ASN A 174 14.55 5.43 11.07
N LYS A 175 15.16 5.21 9.90
CA LYS A 175 16.48 5.76 9.57
C LYS A 175 16.48 7.30 9.54
N LYS A 176 15.34 7.89 9.13
CA LYS A 176 15.22 9.35 8.96
C LYS A 176 14.41 10.01 10.06
N ASN A 177 13.85 9.22 10.96
CA ASN A 177 12.90 9.70 11.97
C ASN A 177 11.75 10.54 11.34
N MET A 178 11.28 10.13 10.16
CA MET A 178 10.23 10.79 9.40
C MET A 178 8.95 9.97 9.47
N THR A 179 7.84 10.61 9.78
CA THR A 179 6.51 9.99 9.78
C THR A 179 5.63 10.72 8.77
N LYS A 180 4.89 9.96 7.95
CA LYS A 180 3.97 10.47 6.95
C LYS A 180 2.66 9.68 6.97
N ASP A 181 1.56 10.40 6.74
CA ASP A 181 0.24 9.82 6.55
C ASP A 181 -0.03 9.74 5.05
N ILE A 182 -0.22 8.54 4.55
CA ILE A 182 -0.48 8.26 3.13
C ILE A 182 -1.94 7.81 2.98
N ARG A 183 -2.70 8.55 2.20
CA ARG A 183 -4.08 8.17 1.87
C ARG A 183 -4.10 7.21 0.70
N VAL A 184 -4.80 6.12 0.88
CA VAL A 184 -5.08 5.11 -0.14
C VAL A 184 -6.57 5.17 -0.41
N LEU A 185 -6.96 5.58 -1.62
CA LEU A 185 -8.35 5.66 -2.02
C LEU A 185 -8.78 4.34 -2.64
N MET A 186 -9.85 3.79 -2.12
CA MET A 186 -10.37 2.50 -2.52
C MET A 186 -11.82 2.63 -2.99
N ARG A 187 -12.20 1.78 -3.92
CA ARG A 187 -13.59 1.63 -4.37
C ARG A 187 -14.06 0.20 -4.19
N HIS A 188 -15.33 0.07 -3.89
CA HIS A 188 -16.01 -1.21 -3.75
C HIS A 188 -16.41 -1.73 -5.13
N LEU A 189 -16.11 -2.98 -5.43
CA LEU A 189 -16.63 -3.66 -6.61
C LEU A 189 -17.94 -4.37 -6.26
N GLY A 190 -18.79 -4.62 -7.25
CA GLY A 190 -20.10 -5.22 -7.04
C GLY A 190 -20.10 -6.64 -6.45
N ASP A 191 -18.95 -7.30 -6.40
CA ASP A 191 -18.72 -8.60 -5.79
C ASP A 191 -18.29 -8.57 -4.31
N GLY A 192 -18.23 -7.39 -3.72
CA GLY A 192 -17.79 -7.20 -2.34
C GLY A 192 -16.29 -6.98 -2.17
N THR A 193 -15.53 -6.92 -3.26
CA THR A 193 -14.07 -6.70 -3.26
C THR A 193 -13.75 -5.22 -3.24
N TRP A 194 -12.72 -4.82 -2.48
CA TRP A 194 -12.17 -3.48 -2.51
C TRP A 194 -10.93 -3.43 -3.41
N VAL A 195 -10.81 -2.33 -4.18
CA VAL A 195 -9.70 -2.10 -5.10
C VAL A 195 -9.13 -0.70 -4.89
N ILE A 196 -7.81 -0.60 -4.78
CA ILE A 196 -7.10 0.68 -4.74
C ILE A 196 -7.15 1.32 -6.12
N TYR A 197 -7.64 2.55 -6.21
CA TYR A 197 -7.73 3.27 -7.49
C TYR A 197 -6.97 4.60 -7.52
N ASP A 198 -6.54 5.12 -6.37
CA ASP A 198 -5.67 6.32 -6.28
C ASP A 198 -4.87 6.35 -4.98
N ILE A 199 -3.72 7.01 -5.03
CA ILE A 199 -2.85 7.32 -3.90
C ILE A 199 -2.49 8.80 -4.02
N PRO A 200 -3.32 9.73 -3.47
CA PRO A 200 -3.10 11.16 -3.63
C PRO A 200 -1.75 11.65 -3.13
N ASP A 201 -1.25 11.02 -2.06
CA ASP A 201 -0.02 11.41 -1.37
C ASP A 201 1.20 10.60 -1.85
N ILE A 202 1.22 10.22 -3.14
CA ILE A 202 2.31 9.42 -3.73
C ILE A 202 3.68 10.13 -3.63
N GLU A 203 3.72 11.46 -3.72
CA GLU A 203 4.94 12.25 -3.54
C GLU A 203 5.48 12.16 -2.11
N ASP A 204 4.59 12.19 -1.11
CA ASP A 204 4.97 12.01 0.30
C ASP A 204 5.48 10.60 0.58
N LEU A 205 4.84 9.59 -0.02
CA LEU A 205 5.32 8.20 0.03
C LEU A 205 6.72 8.11 -0.59
N TYR A 206 6.90 8.66 -1.78
CA TYR A 206 8.17 8.71 -2.47
C TYR A 206 9.25 9.42 -1.64
N THR A 207 8.96 10.59 -1.08
CA THR A 207 9.88 11.35 -0.22
C THR A 207 10.25 10.55 1.03
N CYS A 208 9.29 9.90 1.66
CA CYS A 208 9.53 9.06 2.84
C CYS A 208 10.45 7.86 2.51
N LEU A 209 10.28 7.29 1.33
CA LEU A 209 11.06 6.13 0.88
C LEU A 209 12.44 6.52 0.36
N LEU A 210 12.55 7.52 -0.52
CA LEU A 210 13.75 7.77 -1.32
C LEU A 210 14.69 8.84 -0.81
N TYR A 211 14.26 9.76 0.04
CA TYR A 211 15.15 10.82 0.50
C TYR A 211 16.35 10.22 1.24
N THR A 212 17.34 9.78 0.47
CA THR A 212 18.67 9.46 0.97
C THR A 212 19.36 10.79 1.29
N SER A 213 19.85 10.93 2.49
CA SER A 213 20.45 12.16 3.00
C SER A 213 21.72 12.53 2.22
N ASP A 214 21.62 13.40 1.24
CA ASP A 214 22.81 14.17 0.77
C ASP A 214 23.26 15.22 1.80
N ALA A 215 22.49 15.40 2.87
CA ALA A 215 22.84 16.33 3.95
C ALA A 215 23.98 15.87 4.88
N ALA A 216 24.44 14.62 4.75
CA ALA A 216 25.54 14.12 5.61
C ALA A 216 26.93 14.32 5.01
N ASP A 217 27.08 14.62 3.73
CA ASP A 217 28.37 14.82 3.08
C ASP A 217 28.85 16.28 3.09
N GLU A 218 27.96 17.25 3.23
CA GLU A 218 28.40 18.65 3.39
C GLU A 218 29.02 18.94 4.76
N ALA A 219 28.76 18.15 5.79
CA ALA A 219 29.34 18.34 7.12
C ALA A 219 30.74 17.72 7.28
N ARG A 220 31.29 17.06 6.28
CA ARG A 220 32.63 16.44 6.31
C ARG A 220 33.72 17.18 5.55
N SER A 221 33.39 18.30 4.91
CA SER A 221 34.36 19.11 4.17
C SER A 221 34.56 20.50 4.84
N VAL A 222 34.94 20.48 6.14
CA VAL A 222 35.56 21.61 6.81
C VAL A 222 36.77 21.10 7.57
#